data_1719184a92fcee2b099cab2aac8261f4
#
_entry.id   1719184a92fcee2b099cab2aac8261f4
#
_cell.length_a   1.000
_cell.length_b   1.000
_cell.length_c   1.000
_cell.angle_alpha   90.00
_cell.angle_beta   90.00
_cell.angle_gamma   90.00
#
_symmetry.space_group_name_H-M   'P 1'
#
loop_
_entity.id
_entity.type
_entity.pdbx_description
1 polymer ?
#
loop_
_entity_poly.entity_id
_entity_poly.type
_entity_poly.pdbx_seq_one_letter_code
_entity_poly.pdbx_strand_id
1 'polypeptide(L)'
;MEAKLSPGTGIVILCAVSTAFAANHVAARIAFDHGGSVAAAIVTRAAGTALVLLLMMKLRSVSMTLPPALRGRLLLAGVLVAVQSYCLYSAVALIPAGLALLVFQTCPMLFVLLSWAMGKETPRPQAFAAMVLALVGLALALNITPDKFSAQWSVLGAGVIWAFGAAVSFAFVYYMNSHSLKSLDGRLRTFAMTAVTAVLVLAGGSMAGSLALPRDATGMIGLALLTVFYCVAMSSLFFVLPRLSAASTAALNFEPIAALILAWIFLGQTIAPLQILGAFVTVGAIAWLGVAKK
;
A
#
# COMPACT_ATOMS: atom_id res chain seq x y z
N MET A 1 -20.39 -22.63 5.14
CA MET A 1 -20.57 -21.19 4.80
C MET A 1 -20.17 -20.38 6.02
N GLU A 2 -19.12 -19.57 5.92
CA GLU A 2 -18.72 -18.69 7.03
C GLU A 2 -19.75 -17.56 7.15
N ALA A 3 -20.18 -17.26 8.39
CA ALA A 3 -21.17 -16.21 8.65
C ALA A 3 -20.68 -14.85 8.15
N LYS A 4 -21.52 -14.13 7.43
CA LYS A 4 -21.24 -12.74 7.00
C LYS A 4 -21.20 -11.83 8.24
N LEU A 5 -20.20 -10.98 8.29
CA LEU A 5 -20.08 -9.96 9.34
C LEU A 5 -21.09 -8.83 9.11
N SER A 6 -21.57 -8.23 10.19
CA SER A 6 -22.40 -7.03 10.08
C SER A 6 -21.59 -5.90 9.40
N PRO A 7 -22.23 -5.00 8.64
CA PRO A 7 -21.52 -3.90 7.99
C PRO A 7 -20.68 -3.05 8.96
N GLY A 8 -21.22 -2.75 10.14
CA GLY A 8 -20.52 -1.97 11.17
C GLY A 8 -19.29 -2.70 11.72
N THR A 9 -19.43 -3.99 12.07
CA THR A 9 -18.28 -4.82 12.49
C THR A 9 -17.22 -4.91 11.41
N GLY A 10 -17.64 -5.05 10.15
CA GLY A 10 -16.72 -5.08 9.00
C GLY A 10 -15.92 -3.78 8.86
N ILE A 11 -16.54 -2.61 9.02
CA ILE A 11 -15.88 -1.32 8.98
C ILE A 11 -14.85 -1.19 10.11
N VAL A 12 -15.22 -1.52 11.35
CA VAL A 12 -14.31 -1.42 12.50
C VAL A 12 -13.06 -2.32 12.30
N ILE A 13 -13.25 -3.56 11.86
CA ILE A 13 -12.13 -4.47 11.60
C ILE A 13 -11.24 -3.93 10.48
N LEU A 14 -11.81 -3.41 9.39
CA LEU A 14 -11.01 -2.87 8.29
C LEU A 14 -10.29 -1.57 8.67
N CYS A 15 -10.87 -0.72 9.51
CA CYS A 15 -10.16 0.42 10.07
C CYS A 15 -8.96 -0.04 10.94
N ALA A 16 -9.11 -1.09 11.74
CA ALA A 16 -8.01 -1.67 12.51
C ALA A 16 -6.91 -2.25 11.59
N VAL A 17 -7.29 -2.95 10.52
CA VAL A 17 -6.33 -3.45 9.51
C VAL A 17 -5.62 -2.30 8.80
N SER A 18 -6.34 -1.26 8.39
CA SER A 18 -5.76 -0.04 7.80
C SER A 18 -4.80 0.66 8.76
N THR A 19 -5.14 0.70 10.04
CA THR A 19 -4.25 1.24 11.09
C THR A 19 -2.99 0.40 11.23
N ALA A 20 -3.08 -0.93 11.13
CA ALA A 20 -1.90 -1.79 11.14
C ALA A 20 -1.01 -1.57 9.90
N PHE A 21 -1.59 -1.38 8.71
CA PHE A 21 -0.80 -0.98 7.52
C PHE A 21 -0.15 0.38 7.71
N ALA A 22 -0.87 1.36 8.25
CA ALA A 22 -0.33 2.68 8.57
C ALA A 22 0.83 2.60 9.58
N ALA A 23 0.66 1.80 10.64
CA ALA A 23 1.69 1.55 11.65
C ALA A 23 2.94 0.90 11.06
N ASN A 24 2.80 0.03 10.05
CA ASN A 24 3.93 -0.52 9.31
C ASN A 24 4.78 0.61 8.67
N HIS A 25 4.17 1.60 8.04
CA HIS A 25 4.89 2.71 7.39
C HIS A 25 5.53 3.67 8.40
N VAL A 26 4.88 3.92 9.53
CA VAL A 26 5.44 4.73 10.62
C VAL A 26 6.64 4.00 11.25
N ALA A 27 6.52 2.70 11.50
CA ALA A 27 7.61 1.88 12.01
C ALA A 27 8.79 1.79 11.01
N ALA A 28 8.50 1.75 9.70
CA ALA A 28 9.53 1.83 8.67
C ALA A 28 10.30 3.15 8.74
N ARG A 29 9.60 4.28 8.96
CA ARG A 29 10.24 5.59 9.13
C ARG A 29 11.18 5.59 10.34
N ILE A 30 10.77 5.00 11.46
CA ILE A 30 11.65 4.86 12.64
C ILE A 30 12.91 4.06 12.26
N ALA A 31 12.77 2.93 11.55
CA ALA A 31 13.91 2.14 11.12
C ALA A 31 14.86 2.93 10.20
N PHE A 32 14.33 3.77 9.29
CA PHE A 32 15.12 4.59 8.36
C PHE A 32 15.87 5.73 9.09
N ASP A 33 15.21 6.41 10.01
CA ASP A 33 15.81 7.49 10.80
C ASP A 33 16.97 6.99 11.69
N HIS A 34 16.99 5.67 11.98
CA HIS A 34 18.05 4.98 12.72
C HIS A 34 19.02 4.21 11.82
N GLY A 35 19.10 4.54 10.54
CA GLY A 35 20.09 4.01 9.60
C GLY A 35 19.71 2.71 8.90
N GLY A 36 18.50 2.22 9.08
CA GLY A 36 17.98 1.09 8.31
C GLY A 36 17.75 1.47 6.84
N SER A 37 18.08 0.56 5.92
CA SER A 37 17.85 0.79 4.49
C SER A 37 16.45 0.38 4.05
N VAL A 38 15.97 1.02 2.98
CA VAL A 38 14.73 0.66 2.29
C VAL A 38 14.75 -0.81 1.85
N ALA A 39 15.87 -1.28 1.33
CA ALA A 39 16.03 -2.68 0.91
C ALA A 39 15.87 -3.66 2.08
N ALA A 40 16.50 -3.40 3.23
CA ALA A 40 16.37 -4.25 4.42
C ALA A 40 14.92 -4.30 4.92
N ALA A 41 14.23 -3.16 4.96
CA ALA A 41 12.82 -3.09 5.37
C ALA A 41 11.90 -3.91 4.43
N ILE A 42 12.13 -3.84 3.12
CA ILE A 42 11.33 -4.62 2.15
C ILE A 42 11.62 -6.11 2.28
N VAL A 43 12.90 -6.50 2.38
CA VAL A 43 13.29 -7.90 2.50
C VAL A 43 12.69 -8.54 3.75
N THR A 44 12.84 -7.90 4.92
CA THR A 44 12.30 -8.45 6.18
C THR A 44 10.78 -8.57 6.14
N ARG A 45 10.08 -7.54 5.67
CA ARG A 45 8.64 -7.54 5.53
C ARG A 45 8.15 -8.60 4.52
N ALA A 46 8.75 -8.65 3.34
CA ALA A 46 8.31 -9.56 2.28
C ALA A 46 8.62 -11.01 2.65
N ALA A 47 9.79 -11.30 3.21
CA ALA A 47 10.15 -12.64 3.68
C ALA A 47 9.25 -13.09 4.85
N GLY A 48 9.02 -12.21 5.83
CA GLY A 48 8.11 -12.49 6.94
C GLY A 48 6.69 -12.80 6.46
N THR A 49 6.16 -11.99 5.54
CA THR A 49 4.83 -12.21 4.97
C THR A 49 4.76 -13.50 4.16
N ALA A 50 5.78 -13.79 3.34
CA ALA A 50 5.83 -15.03 2.58
C ALA A 50 5.86 -16.25 3.52
N LEU A 51 6.64 -16.20 4.60
CA LEU A 51 6.68 -17.27 5.60
C LEU A 51 5.32 -17.48 6.28
N VAL A 52 4.67 -16.41 6.74
CA VAL A 52 3.35 -16.49 7.38
C VAL A 52 2.31 -17.06 6.41
N LEU A 53 2.28 -16.60 5.15
CA LEU A 53 1.35 -17.11 4.14
C LEU A 53 1.63 -18.57 3.79
N LEU A 54 2.90 -18.98 3.71
CA LEU A 54 3.30 -20.37 3.50
C LEU A 54 2.78 -21.27 4.63
N LEU A 55 2.97 -20.84 5.88
CA LEU A 55 2.47 -21.55 7.05
C LEU A 55 0.94 -21.64 7.05
N MET A 56 0.26 -20.52 6.76
CA MET A 56 -1.20 -20.49 6.62
C MET A 56 -1.70 -21.45 5.54
N MET A 57 -1.05 -21.49 4.39
CA MET A 57 -1.43 -22.39 3.28
C MET A 57 -1.23 -23.85 3.67
N LYS A 58 -0.11 -24.20 4.34
CA LYS A 58 0.14 -25.56 4.84
C LYS A 58 -0.90 -25.98 5.87
N LEU A 59 -1.19 -25.13 6.86
CA LEU A 59 -2.17 -25.43 7.92
C LEU A 59 -3.61 -25.55 7.39
N ARG A 60 -3.94 -24.92 6.28
CA ARG A 60 -5.27 -24.95 5.64
C ARG A 60 -5.32 -25.87 4.43
N SER A 61 -4.28 -26.66 4.17
CA SER A 61 -4.19 -27.58 3.03
C SER A 61 -4.54 -26.93 1.68
N VAL A 62 -4.11 -25.65 1.50
CA VAL A 62 -4.35 -24.92 0.25
C VAL A 62 -3.43 -25.45 -0.84
N SER A 63 -3.99 -25.77 -2.01
CA SER A 63 -3.21 -26.24 -3.15
C SER A 63 -2.16 -25.19 -3.57
N MET A 64 -0.92 -25.63 -3.70
CA MET A 64 0.20 -24.80 -4.18
C MET A 64 0.45 -24.99 -5.68
N THR A 65 -0.45 -25.64 -6.41
CA THR A 65 -0.29 -25.88 -7.85
C THR A 65 -0.40 -24.58 -8.62
N LEU A 66 0.65 -24.27 -9.38
CA LEU A 66 0.72 -23.08 -10.23
C LEU A 66 0.68 -23.51 -11.70
N PRO A 67 -0.42 -23.19 -12.44
CA PRO A 67 -0.52 -23.49 -13.85
C PRO A 67 0.63 -22.86 -14.64
N PRO A 68 1.30 -23.59 -15.55
CA PRO A 68 2.43 -23.08 -16.32
C PRO A 68 2.12 -21.77 -17.07
N ALA A 69 0.92 -21.64 -17.62
CA ALA A 69 0.45 -20.45 -18.34
C ALA A 69 0.40 -19.16 -17.48
N LEU A 70 0.33 -19.29 -16.15
CA LEU A 70 0.25 -18.16 -15.23
C LEU A 70 1.58 -17.80 -14.56
N ARG A 71 2.63 -18.64 -14.70
CA ARG A 71 3.92 -18.44 -14.04
C ARG A 71 4.57 -17.11 -14.42
N GLY A 72 4.65 -16.82 -15.74
CA GLY A 72 5.24 -15.57 -16.22
C GLY A 72 4.45 -14.33 -15.77
N ARG A 73 3.12 -14.42 -15.77
CA ARG A 73 2.26 -13.32 -15.29
C ARG A 73 2.42 -13.09 -13.78
N LEU A 74 2.54 -14.16 -13.03
CA LEU A 74 2.74 -14.08 -11.57
C LEU A 74 4.13 -13.53 -11.22
N LEU A 75 5.17 -13.94 -11.98
CA LEU A 75 6.51 -13.37 -11.85
C LEU A 75 6.50 -11.86 -12.15
N LEU A 76 5.89 -11.44 -13.26
CA LEU A 76 5.75 -10.03 -13.60
C LEU A 76 5.01 -9.24 -12.48
N ALA A 77 3.92 -9.80 -11.95
CA ALA A 77 3.22 -9.19 -10.83
C ALA A 77 4.11 -9.06 -9.59
N GLY A 78 4.94 -10.06 -9.30
CA GLY A 78 5.93 -10.02 -8.21
C GLY A 78 7.01 -8.95 -8.43
N VAL A 79 7.51 -8.79 -9.66
CA VAL A 79 8.42 -7.69 -10.02
C VAL A 79 7.77 -6.33 -9.81
N LEU A 80 6.52 -6.17 -10.26
CA LEU A 80 5.77 -4.92 -10.06
C LEU A 80 5.53 -4.62 -8.57
N VAL A 81 5.28 -5.64 -7.73
CA VAL A 81 5.17 -5.47 -6.28
C VAL A 81 6.53 -5.08 -5.67
N ALA A 82 7.64 -5.63 -6.17
CA ALA A 82 8.97 -5.22 -5.74
C ALA A 82 9.25 -3.74 -6.06
N VAL A 83 8.96 -3.31 -7.30
CA VAL A 83 9.07 -1.90 -7.73
C VAL A 83 8.15 -1.01 -6.88
N GLN A 84 6.89 -1.38 -6.72
CA GLN A 84 5.93 -0.65 -5.87
C GLN A 84 6.44 -0.50 -4.44
N SER A 85 6.94 -1.58 -3.86
CA SER A 85 7.44 -1.56 -2.48
C SER A 85 8.66 -0.66 -2.33
N TYR A 86 9.60 -0.77 -3.27
CA TYR A 86 10.80 0.08 -3.27
C TYR A 86 10.44 1.56 -3.42
N CYS A 87 9.57 1.89 -4.36
CA CYS A 87 9.09 3.25 -4.57
C CYS A 87 8.37 3.80 -3.34
N LEU A 88 7.43 3.04 -2.76
CA LEU A 88 6.65 3.51 -1.61
C LEU A 88 7.53 3.73 -0.36
N TYR A 89 8.43 2.79 -0.07
CA TYR A 89 9.32 2.95 1.08
C TYR A 89 10.38 4.04 0.87
N SER A 90 10.83 4.24 -0.37
CA SER A 90 11.68 5.40 -0.71
C SER A 90 10.93 6.72 -0.49
N ALA A 91 9.64 6.79 -0.84
CA ALA A 91 8.82 7.95 -0.52
C ALA A 91 8.71 8.17 0.99
N VAL A 92 8.40 7.12 1.77
CA VAL A 92 8.29 7.20 3.24
C VAL A 92 9.62 7.60 3.90
N ALA A 93 10.76 7.25 3.31
CA ALA A 93 12.06 7.69 3.77
C ALA A 93 12.31 9.20 3.55
N LEU A 94 11.68 9.79 2.52
CA LEU A 94 11.92 11.18 2.11
C LEU A 94 10.88 12.17 2.63
N ILE A 95 9.61 11.78 2.69
CA ILE A 95 8.49 12.64 3.10
C ILE A 95 7.66 11.99 4.21
N PRO A 96 6.81 12.74 4.92
CA PRO A 96 5.91 12.18 5.94
C PRO A 96 5.10 11.00 5.40
N ALA A 97 5.06 9.91 6.17
CA ALA A 97 4.42 8.65 5.74
C ALA A 97 2.96 8.84 5.30
N GLY A 98 2.20 9.67 6.02
CA GLY A 98 0.81 9.97 5.64
C GLY A 98 0.69 10.68 4.30
N LEU A 99 1.62 11.60 3.95
CA LEU A 99 1.64 12.26 2.64
C LEU A 99 2.03 11.28 1.52
N ALA A 100 3.03 10.42 1.75
CA ALA A 100 3.39 9.38 0.80
C ALA A 100 2.20 8.47 0.48
N LEU A 101 1.45 8.06 1.51
CA LEU A 101 0.25 7.23 1.35
C LEU A 101 -0.91 7.98 0.67
N LEU A 102 -1.08 9.28 0.93
CA LEU A 102 -2.09 10.08 0.21
C LEU A 102 -1.77 10.17 -1.29
N VAL A 103 -0.51 10.37 -1.68
CA VAL A 103 -0.10 10.31 -3.09
C VAL A 103 -0.34 8.91 -3.66
N PHE A 104 -0.01 7.87 -2.91
CA PHE A 104 -0.25 6.48 -3.30
C PHE A 104 -1.74 6.17 -3.53
N GLN A 105 -2.67 6.88 -2.89
CA GLN A 105 -4.12 6.77 -3.12
C GLN A 105 -4.55 7.21 -4.54
N THR A 106 -3.67 7.72 -5.39
CA THR A 106 -3.94 7.86 -6.82
C THR A 106 -4.03 6.51 -7.54
N CYS A 107 -3.56 5.42 -6.92
CA CYS A 107 -3.56 4.07 -7.49
C CYS A 107 -4.95 3.58 -7.95
N PRO A 108 -6.05 3.70 -7.19
CA PRO A 108 -7.38 3.31 -7.66
C PRO A 108 -7.83 4.09 -8.90
N MET A 109 -7.44 5.36 -9.01
CA MET A 109 -7.73 6.20 -10.18
C MET A 109 -6.96 5.68 -11.41
N LEU A 110 -5.65 5.45 -11.24
CA LEU A 110 -4.80 4.89 -12.28
C LEU A 110 -5.29 3.50 -12.73
N PHE A 111 -5.78 2.68 -11.81
CA PHE A 111 -6.38 1.38 -12.14
C PHE A 111 -7.65 1.54 -13.00
N VAL A 112 -8.52 2.53 -12.72
CA VAL A 112 -9.70 2.81 -13.54
C VAL A 112 -9.29 3.25 -14.94
N LEU A 113 -8.35 4.19 -15.03
CA LEU A 113 -7.84 4.70 -16.31
C LEU A 113 -7.14 3.59 -17.13
N LEU A 114 -6.34 2.76 -16.47
CA LEU A 114 -5.69 1.60 -17.09
C LEU A 114 -6.72 0.59 -17.62
N SER A 115 -7.74 0.28 -16.84
CA SER A 115 -8.82 -0.64 -17.24
C SER A 115 -9.56 -0.11 -18.45
N TRP A 116 -9.81 1.20 -18.50
CA TRP A 116 -10.40 1.87 -19.65
C TRP A 116 -9.49 1.83 -20.88
N ALA A 117 -8.24 2.21 -20.74
CA ALA A 117 -7.26 2.16 -21.83
C ALA A 117 -7.09 0.75 -22.41
N MET A 118 -7.25 -0.29 -21.57
CA MET A 118 -7.22 -1.69 -22.00
C MET A 118 -8.57 -2.21 -22.53
N GLY A 119 -9.55 -1.33 -22.77
CA GLY A 119 -10.84 -1.65 -23.37
C GLY A 119 -11.76 -2.53 -22.50
N LYS A 120 -11.59 -2.50 -21.16
CA LYS A 120 -12.40 -3.35 -20.25
C LYS A 120 -13.66 -2.68 -19.79
N GLU A 121 -13.56 -1.46 -19.27
CA GLU A 121 -14.70 -0.71 -18.71
C GLU A 121 -14.54 0.78 -19.01
N THR A 122 -15.60 1.44 -19.50
CA THR A 122 -15.63 2.91 -19.62
C THR A 122 -16.01 3.51 -18.27
N PRO A 123 -15.20 4.41 -17.70
CA PRO A 123 -15.57 5.06 -16.45
C PRO A 123 -16.77 5.97 -16.62
N ARG A 124 -17.69 5.94 -15.65
CA ARG A 124 -18.84 6.83 -15.61
C ARG A 124 -18.40 8.29 -15.33
N PRO A 125 -19.17 9.31 -15.72
CA PRO A 125 -18.88 10.71 -15.43
C PRO A 125 -18.61 10.97 -13.92
N GLN A 126 -19.34 10.27 -13.05
CA GLN A 126 -19.16 10.35 -11.60
C GLN A 126 -17.76 9.85 -11.15
N ALA A 127 -17.18 8.86 -11.85
CA ALA A 127 -15.82 8.41 -11.56
C ALA A 127 -14.79 9.48 -11.91
N PHE A 128 -14.96 10.20 -13.02
CA PHE A 128 -14.11 11.35 -13.35
C PHE A 128 -14.24 12.47 -12.32
N ALA A 129 -15.46 12.81 -11.88
CA ALA A 129 -15.67 13.81 -10.84
C ALA A 129 -14.97 13.41 -9.53
N ALA A 130 -15.07 12.14 -9.13
CA ALA A 130 -14.38 11.62 -7.95
C ALA A 130 -12.85 11.69 -8.10
N MET A 131 -12.29 11.40 -9.28
CA MET A 131 -10.86 11.52 -9.55
C MET A 131 -10.37 12.97 -9.42
N VAL A 132 -11.10 13.92 -10.02
CA VAL A 132 -10.76 15.36 -9.91
C VAL A 132 -10.81 15.80 -8.45
N LEU A 133 -11.85 15.42 -7.71
CA LEU A 133 -11.97 15.75 -6.28
C LEU A 133 -10.81 15.15 -5.46
N ALA A 134 -10.40 13.92 -5.76
CA ALA A 134 -9.25 13.29 -5.10
C ALA A 134 -7.94 14.04 -5.37
N LEU A 135 -7.72 14.51 -6.60
CA LEU A 135 -6.55 15.32 -6.95
C LEU A 135 -6.56 16.69 -6.24
N VAL A 136 -7.71 17.33 -6.15
CA VAL A 136 -7.86 18.58 -5.37
C VAL A 136 -7.53 18.33 -3.89
N GLY A 137 -8.08 17.27 -3.30
CA GLY A 137 -7.77 16.89 -1.93
C GLY A 137 -6.28 16.61 -1.72
N LEU A 138 -5.64 15.94 -2.67
CA LEU A 138 -4.21 15.66 -2.64
C LEU A 138 -3.37 16.96 -2.71
N ALA A 139 -3.74 17.90 -3.58
CA ALA A 139 -3.06 19.21 -3.66
C ALA A 139 -3.17 19.99 -2.35
N LEU A 140 -4.34 19.96 -1.71
CA LEU A 140 -4.55 20.55 -0.38
C LEU A 140 -3.69 19.84 0.69
N ALA A 141 -3.64 18.50 0.66
CA ALA A 141 -2.85 17.72 1.61
C ALA A 141 -1.34 17.96 1.47
N LEU A 142 -0.86 18.15 0.26
CA LEU A 142 0.53 18.53 -0.01
C LEU A 142 0.82 20.01 0.31
N ASN A 143 -0.22 20.78 0.65
CA ASN A 143 -0.14 22.22 0.95
C ASN A 143 0.53 23.01 -0.17
N ILE A 144 0.26 22.64 -1.42
CA ILE A 144 0.84 23.29 -2.60
C ILE A 144 0.13 24.62 -2.84
N THR A 145 0.87 25.71 -2.63
CA THR A 145 0.41 27.08 -2.94
C THR A 145 1.24 27.66 -4.08
N PRO A 146 0.65 28.45 -5.00
CA PRO A 146 1.36 28.96 -6.18
C PRO A 146 2.59 29.77 -5.84
N ASP A 147 2.55 30.54 -4.77
CA ASP A 147 3.61 31.42 -4.26
C ASP A 147 4.78 30.63 -3.64
N LYS A 148 4.53 29.43 -3.13
CA LYS A 148 5.55 28.59 -2.47
C LYS A 148 5.88 27.31 -3.26
N PHE A 149 5.32 27.16 -4.46
CA PHE A 149 5.42 25.93 -5.23
C PHE A 149 6.87 25.44 -5.40
N SER A 150 7.76 26.30 -5.85
CA SER A 150 9.16 25.94 -6.12
C SER A 150 9.90 25.49 -4.85
N ALA A 151 9.71 26.19 -3.74
CA ALA A 151 10.33 25.86 -2.48
C ALA A 151 9.77 24.54 -1.89
N GLN A 152 8.45 24.34 -1.93
CA GLN A 152 7.82 23.11 -1.47
C GLN A 152 8.19 21.93 -2.35
N TRP A 153 8.24 22.12 -3.67
CA TRP A 153 8.59 21.07 -4.62
C TRP A 153 10.05 20.63 -4.47
N SER A 154 10.99 21.53 -4.18
CA SER A 154 12.37 21.15 -3.90
C SER A 154 12.52 20.22 -2.70
N VAL A 155 11.61 20.31 -1.71
CA VAL A 155 11.63 19.48 -0.50
C VAL A 155 10.83 18.20 -0.68
N LEU A 156 9.63 18.28 -1.27
CA LEU A 156 8.67 17.15 -1.33
C LEU A 156 8.73 16.39 -2.65
N GLY A 157 9.21 17.00 -3.74
CA GLY A 157 9.03 16.49 -5.09
C GLY A 157 9.59 15.09 -5.31
N ALA A 158 10.78 14.79 -4.80
CA ALA A 158 11.36 13.46 -4.92
C ALA A 158 10.49 12.40 -4.26
N GLY A 159 10.00 12.65 -3.05
CA GLY A 159 9.12 11.73 -2.33
C GLY A 159 7.77 11.54 -3.03
N VAL A 160 7.22 12.63 -3.59
CA VAL A 160 5.96 12.58 -4.38
C VAL A 160 6.14 11.75 -5.65
N ILE A 161 7.24 11.93 -6.37
CA ILE A 161 7.56 11.13 -7.57
C ILE A 161 7.66 9.64 -7.22
N TRP A 162 8.38 9.30 -6.14
CA TRP A 162 8.49 7.93 -5.66
C TRP A 162 7.12 7.35 -5.29
N ALA A 163 6.29 8.08 -4.54
CA ALA A 163 4.96 7.62 -4.14
C ALA A 163 4.03 7.43 -5.35
N PHE A 164 4.12 8.33 -6.35
CA PHE A 164 3.36 8.20 -7.60
C PHE A 164 3.84 6.99 -8.42
N GLY A 165 5.16 6.76 -8.51
CA GLY A 165 5.73 5.56 -9.13
C GLY A 165 5.21 4.27 -8.48
N ALA A 166 5.09 4.26 -7.15
CA ALA A 166 4.46 3.16 -6.42
C ALA A 166 3.00 2.98 -6.83
N ALA A 167 2.21 4.06 -6.95
CA ALA A 167 0.81 4.02 -7.34
C ALA A 167 0.64 3.48 -8.76
N VAL A 168 1.47 3.91 -9.71
CA VAL A 168 1.47 3.40 -11.09
C VAL A 168 1.75 1.90 -11.11
N SER A 169 2.84 1.47 -10.47
CA SER A 169 3.22 0.05 -10.43
C SER A 169 2.11 -0.81 -9.82
N PHE A 170 1.49 -0.33 -8.73
CA PHE A 170 0.44 -1.09 -8.05
C PHE A 170 -0.89 -1.09 -8.81
N ALA A 171 -1.18 -0.07 -9.63
CA ALA A 171 -2.33 -0.08 -10.53
C ALA A 171 -2.23 -1.22 -11.55
N PHE A 172 -1.03 -1.50 -12.09
CA PHE A 172 -0.80 -2.68 -12.92
C PHE A 172 -0.98 -3.99 -12.15
N VAL A 173 -0.51 -4.08 -10.91
CA VAL A 173 -0.74 -5.24 -10.04
C VAL A 173 -2.24 -5.45 -9.81
N TYR A 174 -3.01 -4.40 -9.53
CA TYR A 174 -4.46 -4.49 -9.40
C TYR A 174 -5.12 -4.98 -10.69
N TYR A 175 -4.70 -4.45 -11.84
CA TYR A 175 -5.21 -4.89 -13.13
C TYR A 175 -4.94 -6.38 -13.37
N MET A 176 -3.71 -6.83 -13.13
CA MET A 176 -3.34 -8.25 -13.28
C MET A 176 -4.11 -9.15 -12.32
N ASN A 177 -4.28 -8.73 -11.07
CA ASN A 177 -5.05 -9.46 -10.06
C ASN A 177 -6.52 -9.59 -10.42
N SER A 178 -7.10 -8.54 -11.01
CA SER A 178 -8.52 -8.50 -11.37
C SER A 178 -8.85 -9.26 -12.67
N HIS A 179 -7.88 -9.39 -13.57
CA HIS A 179 -8.12 -9.98 -14.90
C HIS A 179 -7.30 -11.24 -15.15
N SER A 180 -5.97 -11.14 -15.07
CA SER A 180 -5.07 -12.21 -15.51
C SER A 180 -4.82 -13.30 -14.47
N LEU A 181 -4.88 -12.94 -13.18
CA LEU A 181 -4.55 -13.82 -12.05
C LEU A 181 -5.77 -14.15 -11.18
N LYS A 182 -6.98 -13.79 -11.64
CA LYS A 182 -8.23 -13.95 -10.88
C LYS A 182 -8.53 -15.40 -10.51
N SER A 183 -8.09 -16.35 -11.32
CA SER A 183 -8.33 -17.79 -11.10
C SER A 183 -7.45 -18.40 -10.00
N LEU A 184 -6.37 -17.73 -9.58
CA LEU A 184 -5.50 -18.20 -8.51
C LEU A 184 -6.07 -17.87 -7.14
N ASP A 185 -5.85 -18.78 -6.17
CA ASP A 185 -6.12 -18.47 -4.75
C ASP A 185 -5.32 -17.22 -4.33
N GLY A 186 -6.00 -16.29 -3.65
CA GLY A 186 -5.40 -15.01 -3.25
C GLY A 186 -4.17 -15.19 -2.35
N ARG A 187 -4.14 -16.23 -1.50
CA ARG A 187 -3.01 -16.52 -0.61
C ARG A 187 -1.80 -16.99 -1.41
N LEU A 188 -1.99 -17.93 -2.34
CA LEU A 188 -0.93 -18.42 -3.23
C LEU A 188 -0.36 -17.27 -4.09
N ARG A 189 -1.23 -16.44 -4.64
CA ARG A 189 -0.85 -15.28 -5.43
C ARG A 189 -0.02 -14.28 -4.63
N THR A 190 -0.48 -13.92 -3.43
CA THR A 190 0.25 -12.98 -2.56
C THR A 190 1.56 -13.58 -2.05
N PHE A 191 1.55 -14.87 -1.65
CA PHE A 191 2.78 -15.58 -1.29
C PHE A 191 3.83 -15.50 -2.40
N ALA A 192 3.45 -15.85 -3.63
CA ALA A 192 4.40 -15.86 -4.75
C ALA A 192 4.91 -14.44 -5.07
N MET A 193 4.03 -13.42 -5.07
CA MET A 193 4.45 -12.04 -5.31
C MET A 193 5.39 -11.53 -4.20
N THR A 194 5.11 -11.81 -2.93
CA THR A 194 5.99 -11.40 -1.83
C THR A 194 7.30 -12.17 -1.79
N ALA A 195 7.30 -13.46 -2.15
CA ALA A 195 8.52 -14.26 -2.28
C ALA A 195 9.42 -13.72 -3.41
N VAL A 196 8.84 -13.42 -4.59
CA VAL A 196 9.57 -12.77 -5.69
C VAL A 196 10.13 -11.43 -5.25
N THR A 197 9.33 -10.61 -4.55
CA THR A 197 9.79 -9.33 -4.00
C THR A 197 10.98 -9.50 -3.06
N ALA A 198 10.90 -10.45 -2.11
CA ALA A 198 11.98 -10.72 -1.16
C ALA A 198 13.28 -11.11 -1.88
N VAL A 199 13.19 -12.03 -2.85
CA VAL A 199 14.36 -12.52 -3.61
C VAL A 199 14.98 -11.40 -4.44
N LEU A 200 14.16 -10.64 -5.19
CA LEU A 200 14.67 -9.58 -6.06
C LEU A 200 15.32 -8.44 -5.28
N VAL A 201 14.68 -8.00 -4.18
CA VAL A 201 15.23 -6.89 -3.39
C VAL A 201 16.44 -7.35 -2.57
N LEU A 202 16.46 -8.62 -2.11
CA LEU A 202 17.64 -9.19 -1.45
C LEU A 202 18.81 -9.27 -2.44
N ALA A 203 18.61 -9.83 -3.61
CA ALA A 203 19.66 -9.94 -4.63
C ALA A 203 20.16 -8.57 -5.08
N GLY A 204 19.26 -7.66 -5.49
CA GLY A 204 19.63 -6.32 -5.90
C GLY A 204 20.28 -5.50 -4.80
N GLY A 205 19.78 -5.58 -3.58
CA GLY A 205 20.32 -4.89 -2.41
C GLY A 205 21.71 -5.41 -2.01
N SER A 206 21.92 -6.74 -2.10
CA SER A 206 23.24 -7.35 -1.85
C SER A 206 24.26 -6.93 -2.91
N MET A 207 23.89 -6.97 -4.19
CA MET A 207 24.76 -6.56 -5.30
C MET A 207 25.12 -5.07 -5.23
N ALA A 208 24.19 -4.22 -4.82
CA ALA A 208 24.40 -2.78 -4.68
C ALA A 208 25.05 -2.38 -3.33
N GLY A 209 25.29 -3.32 -2.41
CA GLY A 209 25.77 -3.01 -1.06
C GLY A 209 24.81 -2.12 -0.25
N SER A 210 23.52 -2.12 -0.60
CA SER A 210 22.52 -1.22 0.00
C SER A 210 21.69 -1.86 1.11
N LEU A 211 22.04 -3.07 1.55
CA LEU A 211 21.40 -3.74 2.68
C LEU A 211 22.04 -3.28 3.99
N ALA A 212 21.43 -2.33 4.66
CA ALA A 212 21.87 -1.87 5.97
C ALA A 212 20.76 -2.08 7.01
N LEU A 213 21.12 -2.74 8.11
CA LEU A 213 20.25 -2.85 9.28
C LEU A 213 20.35 -1.57 10.11
N PRO A 214 19.30 -1.22 10.89
CA PRO A 214 19.36 -0.13 11.84
C PRO A 214 20.53 -0.28 12.82
N ARG A 215 21.07 0.86 13.27
CA ARG A 215 22.31 0.90 14.06
C ARG A 215 22.09 0.70 15.56
N ASP A 216 20.87 0.83 16.04
CA ASP A 216 20.52 0.78 17.46
C ASP A 216 19.23 -0.01 17.71
N ALA A 217 18.91 -0.19 18.99
CA ALA A 217 17.74 -0.95 19.43
C ALA A 217 16.42 -0.32 18.95
N THR A 218 16.30 1.01 18.93
CA THR A 218 15.08 1.71 18.50
C THR A 218 14.79 1.42 17.03
N GLY A 219 15.78 1.54 16.18
CA GLY A 219 15.64 1.22 14.75
C GLY A 219 15.35 -0.26 14.51
N MET A 220 15.99 -1.17 15.28
CA MET A 220 15.70 -2.61 15.20
C MET A 220 14.27 -2.95 15.63
N ILE A 221 13.76 -2.29 16.66
CA ILE A 221 12.35 -2.40 17.06
C ILE A 221 11.45 -1.90 15.92
N GLY A 222 11.78 -0.75 15.31
CA GLY A 222 11.07 -0.24 14.12
C GLY A 222 11.02 -1.27 13.00
N LEU A 223 12.16 -1.90 12.69
CA LEU A 223 12.26 -2.95 11.65
C LEU A 223 11.42 -4.20 12.00
N ALA A 224 11.40 -4.61 13.24
CA ALA A 224 10.58 -5.72 13.71
C ALA A 224 9.09 -5.37 13.65
N LEU A 225 8.69 -4.20 14.15
CA LEU A 225 7.31 -3.74 14.18
C LEU A 225 6.73 -3.57 12.77
N LEU A 226 7.49 -2.98 11.82
CA LEU A 226 7.02 -2.87 10.44
C LEU A 226 6.68 -4.24 9.85
N THR A 227 7.50 -5.26 10.13
CA THR A 227 7.28 -6.63 9.66
C THR A 227 6.04 -7.24 10.31
N VAL A 228 5.92 -7.14 11.63
CA VAL A 228 4.80 -7.69 12.39
C VAL A 228 3.48 -7.03 11.97
N PHE A 229 3.41 -5.71 11.93
CA PHE A 229 2.18 -4.99 11.54
C PHE A 229 1.74 -5.35 10.12
N TYR A 230 2.68 -5.44 9.18
CA TYR A 230 2.34 -5.84 7.82
C TYR A 230 1.84 -7.29 7.74
N CYS A 231 2.52 -8.23 8.42
CA CYS A 231 2.11 -9.63 8.46
C CYS A 231 0.71 -9.78 9.08
N VAL A 232 0.44 -9.06 10.19
CA VAL A 232 -0.87 -9.07 10.85
C VAL A 232 -1.94 -8.51 9.93
N ALA A 233 -1.70 -7.34 9.32
CA ALA A 233 -2.66 -6.71 8.41
C ALA A 233 -2.98 -7.59 7.21
N MET A 234 -1.95 -8.10 6.52
CA MET A 234 -2.12 -8.98 5.36
C MET A 234 -2.83 -10.28 5.70
N SER A 235 -2.44 -10.93 6.81
CA SER A 235 -3.08 -12.17 7.25
C SER A 235 -4.56 -11.94 7.60
N SER A 236 -4.85 -10.86 8.32
CA SER A 236 -6.22 -10.49 8.71
C SER A 236 -7.12 -10.29 7.49
N LEU A 237 -6.62 -9.68 6.41
CA LEU A 237 -7.40 -9.51 5.18
C LEU A 237 -7.87 -10.84 4.60
N PHE A 238 -7.04 -11.89 4.59
CA PHE A 238 -7.45 -13.19 4.06
C PHE A 238 -8.55 -13.88 4.88
N PHE A 239 -8.62 -13.59 6.19
CA PHE A 239 -9.69 -14.12 7.05
C PHE A 239 -10.96 -13.27 6.98
N VAL A 240 -10.82 -11.97 6.81
CA VAL A 240 -11.94 -11.03 6.98
C VAL A 240 -12.61 -10.71 5.65
N LEU A 241 -11.83 -10.53 4.57
CA LEU A 241 -12.35 -10.12 3.26
C LEU A 241 -13.51 -11.00 2.72
N PRO A 242 -13.45 -12.35 2.82
CA PRO A 242 -14.55 -13.19 2.33
C PRO A 242 -15.86 -13.02 3.10
N ARG A 243 -15.79 -12.47 4.31
CA ARG A 243 -16.95 -12.27 5.22
C ARG A 243 -17.56 -10.87 5.14
N LEU A 244 -16.95 -9.98 4.36
CA LEU A 244 -17.32 -8.57 4.29
C LEU A 244 -18.25 -8.27 3.13
N SER A 245 -19.06 -7.23 3.32
CA SER A 245 -19.78 -6.61 2.22
C SER A 245 -18.85 -5.71 1.39
N ALA A 246 -19.16 -5.54 0.10
CA ALA A 246 -18.41 -4.63 -0.75
C ALA A 246 -18.41 -3.17 -0.24
N ALA A 247 -19.47 -2.76 0.46
CA ALA A 247 -19.55 -1.42 1.06
C ALA A 247 -18.53 -1.21 2.18
N SER A 248 -18.23 -2.27 2.96
CA SER A 248 -17.26 -2.18 4.06
C SER A 248 -15.82 -1.99 3.56
N THR A 249 -15.49 -2.42 2.34
CA THR A 249 -14.11 -2.35 1.82
C THR A 249 -13.59 -0.92 1.63
N ALA A 250 -14.49 0.06 1.54
CA ALA A 250 -14.10 1.48 1.49
C ALA A 250 -13.33 1.92 2.75
N ALA A 251 -13.51 1.23 3.89
CA ALA A 251 -12.80 1.51 5.13
C ALA A 251 -11.27 1.25 5.03
N LEU A 252 -10.79 0.48 4.02
CA LEU A 252 -9.36 0.34 3.75
C LEU A 252 -8.69 1.66 3.33
N ASN A 253 -9.45 2.62 2.80
CA ASN A 253 -8.93 3.95 2.47
C ASN A 253 -8.65 4.82 3.71
N PHE A 254 -8.91 4.31 4.92
CA PHE A 254 -8.56 4.98 6.18
C PHE A 254 -7.04 5.00 6.45
N GLU A 255 -6.26 4.18 5.78
CA GLU A 255 -4.81 4.01 5.98
C GLU A 255 -4.03 5.35 5.99
N PRO A 256 -4.18 6.27 5.02
CA PRO A 256 -3.44 7.54 5.05
C PRO A 256 -3.79 8.43 6.24
N ILE A 257 -5.06 8.43 6.67
CA ILE A 257 -5.50 9.19 7.84
C ILE A 257 -4.88 8.59 9.10
N ALA A 258 -4.92 7.28 9.25
CA ALA A 258 -4.27 6.58 10.36
C ALA A 258 -2.76 6.85 10.38
N ALA A 259 -2.09 6.88 9.21
CA ALA A 259 -0.67 7.18 9.11
C ALA A 259 -0.33 8.62 9.54
N LEU A 260 -1.15 9.60 9.19
CA LEU A 260 -0.98 10.97 9.67
C LEU A 260 -1.09 11.03 11.21
N ILE A 261 -2.11 10.40 11.77
CA ILE A 261 -2.32 10.39 13.24
C ILE A 261 -1.16 9.69 13.94
N LEU A 262 -0.76 8.51 13.47
CA LEU A 262 0.35 7.76 14.07
C LEU A 262 1.68 8.49 13.94
N ALA A 263 1.94 9.14 12.79
CA ALA A 263 3.14 9.94 12.58
C ALA A 263 3.18 11.17 13.50
N TRP A 264 2.04 11.79 13.77
CA TRP A 264 1.94 12.85 14.74
C TRP A 264 2.26 12.35 16.16
N ILE A 265 1.70 11.22 16.58
CA ILE A 265 1.87 10.67 17.93
C ILE A 265 3.31 10.16 18.14
N PHE A 266 3.85 9.38 17.19
CA PHE A 266 5.10 8.63 17.41
C PHE A 266 6.33 9.30 16.80
N LEU A 267 6.17 10.13 15.77
CA LEU A 267 7.27 10.82 15.10
C LEU A 267 7.30 12.33 15.37
N GLY A 268 6.35 12.86 16.15
CA GLY A 268 6.25 14.30 16.43
C GLY A 268 5.99 15.16 15.19
N GLN A 269 5.50 14.57 14.10
CA GLN A 269 5.25 15.30 12.86
C GLN A 269 4.06 16.25 13.03
N THR A 270 4.25 17.52 12.75
CA THR A 270 3.16 18.51 12.79
C THR A 270 2.27 18.35 11.55
N ILE A 271 0.96 18.40 11.76
CA ILE A 271 -0.03 18.30 10.69
C ILE A 271 -0.75 19.64 10.58
N ALA A 272 -0.64 20.30 9.44
CA ALA A 272 -1.38 21.54 9.18
C ALA A 272 -2.88 21.25 8.99
N PRO A 273 -3.79 22.15 9.41
CA PRO A 273 -5.24 21.96 9.20
C PRO A 273 -5.63 21.70 7.75
N LEU A 274 -4.95 22.34 6.80
CA LEU A 274 -5.16 22.15 5.37
C LEU A 274 -4.80 20.74 4.91
N GLN A 275 -3.78 20.12 5.51
CA GLN A 275 -3.41 18.73 5.23
C GLN A 275 -4.48 17.76 5.73
N ILE A 276 -5.08 18.03 6.89
CA ILE A 276 -6.20 17.22 7.42
C ILE A 276 -7.38 17.30 6.48
N LEU A 277 -7.79 18.51 6.08
CA LEU A 277 -8.88 18.72 5.14
C LEU A 277 -8.60 17.99 3.81
N GLY A 278 -7.41 18.15 3.25
CA GLY A 278 -6.98 17.48 2.02
C GLY A 278 -7.03 15.96 2.13
N ALA A 279 -6.59 15.40 3.26
CA ALA A 279 -6.65 13.96 3.52
C ALA A 279 -8.09 13.44 3.53
N PHE A 280 -9.02 14.11 4.21
CA PHE A 280 -10.42 13.73 4.22
C PHE A 280 -11.08 13.85 2.85
N VAL A 281 -10.78 14.92 2.11
CA VAL A 281 -11.31 15.10 0.73
C VAL A 281 -10.78 14.00 -0.18
N THR A 282 -9.48 13.69 -0.15
CA THR A 282 -8.88 12.63 -0.96
C THR A 282 -9.50 11.27 -0.64
N VAL A 283 -9.53 10.89 0.63
CA VAL A 283 -10.05 9.59 1.07
C VAL A 283 -11.54 9.46 0.76
N GLY A 284 -12.33 10.52 1.01
CA GLY A 284 -13.76 10.55 0.68
C GLY A 284 -14.01 10.42 -0.83
N ALA A 285 -13.22 11.10 -1.65
CA ALA A 285 -13.31 11.01 -3.10
C ALA A 285 -12.96 9.62 -3.64
N ILE A 286 -11.92 8.96 -3.10
CA ILE A 286 -11.57 7.60 -3.48
C ILE A 286 -12.63 6.58 -3.01
N ALA A 287 -13.20 6.77 -1.82
CA ALA A 287 -14.33 5.97 -1.37
C ALA A 287 -15.53 6.12 -2.32
N TRP A 288 -15.84 7.35 -2.73
CA TRP A 288 -16.90 7.62 -3.73
C TRP A 288 -16.57 6.97 -5.08
N LEU A 289 -15.33 7.06 -5.57
CA LEU A 289 -14.88 6.38 -6.79
C LEU A 289 -15.18 4.87 -6.75
N GLY A 290 -14.93 4.23 -5.61
CA GLY A 290 -15.21 2.81 -5.41
C GLY A 290 -16.70 2.45 -5.52
N VAL A 291 -17.61 3.37 -5.16
CA VAL A 291 -19.07 3.20 -5.28
C VAL A 291 -19.56 3.57 -6.69
N ALA A 292 -19.03 4.64 -7.28
CA ALA A 292 -19.41 5.12 -8.61
C ALA A 292 -19.05 4.13 -9.75
N LYS A 293 -18.19 3.18 -9.47
CA LYS A 293 -17.74 2.14 -10.42
C LYS A 293 -18.81 1.05 -10.66
N LYS A 294 -19.78 0.92 -9.77
CA LYS A 294 -20.91 -0.02 -9.89
C LYS A 294 -22.07 0.62 -10.66
#